data_f355f76954b0876270c287f3332fa7b6
#
_entry.id   f355f76954b0876270c287f3332fa7b6
#
_cell.length_a   1.000
_cell.length_b   1.000
_cell.length_c   1.000
_cell.angle_alpha   90.00
_cell.angle_beta   90.00
_cell.angle_gamma   90.00
#
_symmetry.space_group_name_H-M   'P 1'
#
loop_
_entity.id
_entity.type
_entity.pdbx_description
1 polymer ?
#
loop_
_entity_poly.entity_id
_entity_poly.type
_entity_poly.pdbx_seq_one_letter_code
_entity_poly.pdbx_strand_id
1 'polypeptide(L)'
;MYTPSLRVKENGVPILSKAEIDVIGERFVRDFQPEVLAHPAPVDIEGFIEFYLGMTPDYQFLSHNGVYLGMTVFNDTNKVPVYDPVNHRADYISAKAHTVIIDNRLLDESQKHRYRFTLGHEGGHDILHSGFFSYDPDQTSLFDSEVIAPMIQCRVENTAS
;
A
#
# COMPACT_ATOMS: atom_id res chain seq x y z
N MET A 1 -1.44 -9.78 16.83
CA MET A 1 -1.13 -9.53 15.41
C MET A 1 0.21 -10.15 15.04
N TYR A 2 0.27 -10.90 13.96
CA TYR A 2 1.51 -11.49 13.46
C TYR A 2 2.47 -10.40 12.97
N THR A 3 3.73 -10.46 13.42
CA THR A 3 4.79 -9.56 12.96
C THR A 3 5.91 -10.40 12.37
N PRO A 4 6.17 -10.31 11.06
CA PRO A 4 7.21 -11.09 10.42
C PRO A 4 8.60 -10.60 10.84
N SER A 5 9.53 -11.55 11.02
CA SER A 5 10.95 -11.25 11.15
C SER A 5 11.56 -11.19 9.76
N LEU A 6 12.03 -10.03 9.35
CA LEU A 6 12.56 -9.80 8.01
C LEU A 6 14.08 -9.59 8.06
N ARG A 7 14.79 -10.24 7.13
CA ARG A 7 16.17 -9.86 6.83
C ARG A 7 16.14 -8.61 5.95
N VAL A 8 16.94 -7.62 6.28
CA VAL A 8 16.95 -6.35 5.55
C VAL A 8 18.37 -6.01 5.07
N LYS A 9 18.46 -5.30 3.98
CA LYS A 9 19.70 -4.67 3.51
C LYS A 9 20.06 -3.50 4.43
N GLU A 10 21.27 -2.95 4.27
CA GLU A 10 21.73 -1.78 5.03
C GLU A 10 20.78 -0.57 4.89
N ASN A 11 20.11 -0.44 3.75
CA ASN A 11 19.13 0.59 3.49
C ASN A 11 17.72 0.29 4.01
N GLY A 12 17.52 -0.81 4.76
CA GLY A 12 16.23 -1.20 5.33
C GLY A 12 15.28 -1.94 4.39
N VAL A 13 15.67 -2.18 3.13
CA VAL A 13 14.86 -2.94 2.19
C VAL A 13 14.89 -4.43 2.53
N PRO A 14 13.71 -5.09 2.66
CA PRO A 14 13.66 -6.53 2.94
C PRO A 14 14.31 -7.37 1.84
N ILE A 15 14.98 -8.44 2.27
CA ILE A 15 15.53 -9.47 1.39
C ILE A 15 14.62 -10.69 1.49
N LEU A 16 13.78 -10.91 0.48
CA LEU A 16 12.77 -11.95 0.48
C LEU A 16 12.82 -12.76 -0.82
N SER A 17 12.77 -14.08 -0.69
CA SER A 17 12.44 -14.98 -1.80
C SER A 17 10.91 -15.03 -1.99
N LYS A 18 10.49 -15.50 -3.16
CA LYS A 18 9.06 -15.74 -3.42
C LYS A 18 8.45 -16.71 -2.39
N ALA A 19 9.16 -17.78 -2.06
CA ALA A 19 8.70 -18.76 -1.08
C ALA A 19 8.54 -18.15 0.33
N GLU A 20 9.43 -17.24 0.74
CA GLU A 20 9.30 -16.53 2.01
C GLU A 20 8.09 -15.60 2.01
N ILE A 21 7.81 -14.92 0.90
CA ILE A 21 6.61 -14.08 0.75
C ILE A 21 5.34 -14.91 0.88
N ASP A 22 5.28 -16.07 0.23
CA ASP A 22 4.14 -17.00 0.32
C ASP A 22 3.90 -17.47 1.76
N VAL A 23 4.95 -17.83 2.49
CA VAL A 23 4.86 -18.24 3.90
C VAL A 23 4.38 -17.08 4.79
N ILE A 24 4.89 -15.88 4.57
CA ILE A 24 4.48 -14.69 5.32
C ILE A 24 3.00 -14.39 5.05
N GLY A 25 2.58 -14.41 3.80
CA GLY A 25 1.19 -14.18 3.40
C GLY A 25 0.24 -15.20 4.04
N GLU A 26 0.58 -16.49 3.99
CA GLU A 26 -0.23 -17.55 4.63
C GLU A 26 -0.33 -17.35 6.15
N ARG A 27 0.74 -16.93 6.81
CA ARG A 27 0.72 -16.66 8.26
C ARG A 27 -0.16 -15.47 8.61
N PHE A 28 -0.18 -14.42 7.80
CA PHE A 28 -1.12 -13.32 7.99
C PHE A 28 -2.57 -13.77 7.85
N VAL A 29 -2.88 -14.55 6.83
CA VAL A 29 -4.23 -15.11 6.64
C VAL A 29 -4.61 -16.01 7.81
N ARG A 30 -3.70 -16.85 8.27
CA ARG A 30 -3.92 -17.74 9.43
C ARG A 30 -4.21 -16.98 10.72
N ASP A 31 -3.57 -15.85 10.92
CA ASP A 31 -3.78 -15.01 12.10
C ASP A 31 -5.08 -14.19 12.01
N PHE A 32 -5.41 -13.69 10.82
CA PHE A 32 -6.56 -12.82 10.59
C PHE A 32 -7.87 -13.59 10.33
N GLN A 33 -7.83 -14.57 9.44
CA GLN A 33 -9.02 -15.29 8.96
C GLN A 33 -8.70 -16.79 8.72
N PRO A 34 -8.40 -17.55 9.78
CA PRO A 34 -7.91 -18.93 9.65
C PRO A 34 -8.90 -19.88 8.94
N GLU A 35 -10.19 -19.60 8.97
CA GLU A 35 -11.23 -20.42 8.36
C GLU A 35 -11.07 -20.55 6.84
N VAL A 36 -10.48 -19.57 6.16
CA VAL A 36 -10.28 -19.64 4.70
C VAL A 36 -9.16 -20.61 4.31
N LEU A 37 -8.29 -20.98 5.23
CA LEU A 37 -7.28 -22.01 5.00
C LEU A 37 -7.87 -23.42 5.13
N ALA A 38 -8.87 -23.60 5.98
CA ALA A 38 -9.58 -24.87 6.14
C ALA A 38 -10.68 -25.05 5.07
N HIS A 39 -11.39 -23.99 4.75
CA HIS A 39 -12.49 -23.94 3.78
C HIS A 39 -12.23 -22.79 2.80
N PRO A 40 -11.58 -23.06 1.64
CA PRO A 40 -11.19 -22.02 0.71
C PRO A 40 -12.32 -21.06 0.34
N ALA A 41 -12.10 -19.79 0.61
CA ALA A 41 -13.02 -18.70 0.33
C ALA A 41 -12.19 -17.41 0.10
N PRO A 42 -12.77 -16.37 -0.52
CA PRO A 42 -12.11 -15.09 -0.63
C PRO A 42 -11.74 -14.51 0.75
N VAL A 43 -10.51 -14.05 0.90
CA VAL A 43 -10.08 -13.31 2.11
C VAL A 43 -10.83 -11.98 2.18
N ASP A 44 -11.28 -11.59 3.36
CA ASP A 44 -11.81 -10.24 3.61
C ASP A 44 -10.65 -9.22 3.59
N ILE A 45 -10.28 -8.80 2.40
CA ILE A 45 -9.13 -7.90 2.21
C ILE A 45 -9.39 -6.51 2.80
N GLU A 46 -10.61 -6.02 2.75
CA GLU A 46 -10.99 -4.73 3.34
C GLU A 46 -10.84 -4.76 4.86
N GLY A 47 -11.41 -5.78 5.49
CA GLY A 47 -11.24 -5.99 6.93
C GLY A 47 -9.78 -6.21 7.33
N PHE A 48 -9.00 -6.88 6.50
CA PHE A 48 -7.57 -7.05 6.74
C PHE A 48 -6.83 -5.69 6.74
N ILE A 49 -7.07 -4.85 5.75
CA ILE A 49 -6.46 -3.53 5.64
C ILE A 49 -6.88 -2.63 6.81
N GLU A 50 -8.19 -2.55 7.05
CA GLU A 50 -8.76 -1.55 7.96
C GLU A 50 -8.62 -1.94 9.43
N PHE A 51 -8.97 -3.19 9.76
CA PHE A 51 -9.05 -3.63 11.16
C PHE A 51 -7.80 -4.38 11.63
N TYR A 52 -7.16 -5.14 10.75
CA TYR A 52 -5.98 -5.90 11.14
C TYR A 52 -4.70 -5.07 10.99
N LEU A 53 -4.47 -4.42 9.85
CA LEU A 53 -3.31 -3.55 9.64
C LEU A 53 -3.51 -2.14 10.23
N GLY A 54 -4.74 -1.72 10.49
CA GLY A 54 -5.04 -0.40 11.03
C GLY A 54 -4.84 0.74 10.04
N MET A 55 -4.91 0.46 8.75
CA MET A 55 -4.81 1.48 7.71
C MET A 55 -6.14 2.21 7.52
N THR A 56 -6.09 3.48 7.14
CA THR A 56 -7.27 4.28 6.81
C THR A 56 -7.45 4.34 5.30
N PRO A 57 -8.53 3.77 4.76
CA PRO A 57 -8.83 3.89 3.34
C PRO A 57 -9.24 5.32 2.97
N ASP A 58 -8.79 5.78 1.81
CA ASP A 58 -9.23 7.01 1.17
C ASP A 58 -9.34 6.80 -0.34
N TYR A 59 -10.19 7.57 -1.01
CA TYR A 59 -10.51 7.39 -2.42
C TYR A 59 -10.35 8.72 -3.15
N GLN A 60 -9.50 8.70 -4.17
CA GLN A 60 -9.16 9.87 -4.96
C GLN A 60 -9.01 9.48 -6.44
N PHE A 61 -9.06 10.43 -7.33
CA PHE A 61 -8.52 10.23 -8.67
C PHE A 61 -7.01 10.45 -8.61
N LEU A 62 -6.24 9.40 -8.86
CA LEU A 62 -4.77 9.44 -8.73
C LEU A 62 -4.06 9.91 -10.00
N SER A 63 -4.76 9.88 -11.14
CA SER A 63 -4.25 10.37 -12.42
C SER A 63 -5.41 10.65 -13.38
N HIS A 64 -5.13 11.44 -14.43
CA HIS A 64 -6.13 11.75 -15.46
C HIS A 64 -6.50 10.52 -16.31
N ASN A 65 -5.58 9.59 -16.49
CA ASN A 65 -5.73 8.44 -17.38
C ASN A 65 -5.90 7.08 -16.66
N GLY A 66 -6.00 7.09 -15.32
CA GLY A 66 -6.17 5.86 -14.54
C GLY A 66 -4.94 4.96 -14.50
N VAL A 67 -3.74 5.48 -14.76
CA VAL A 67 -2.50 4.70 -14.72
C VAL A 67 -2.04 4.35 -13.30
N TYR A 68 -2.39 5.18 -12.33
CA TYR A 68 -2.13 4.91 -10.91
C TYR A 68 -3.39 4.38 -10.24
N LEU A 69 -3.30 3.22 -9.60
CA LEU A 69 -4.43 2.50 -9.01
C LEU A 69 -4.50 2.63 -7.51
N GLY A 70 -3.37 2.74 -6.85
CA GLY A 70 -3.29 2.81 -5.40
C GLY A 70 -2.02 3.50 -4.93
N MET A 71 -2.02 3.84 -3.65
CA MET A 71 -0.91 4.52 -3.00
C MET A 71 -0.92 4.22 -1.51
N THR A 72 0.24 3.86 -0.96
CA THR A 72 0.44 3.72 0.48
C THR A 72 1.20 4.93 1.01
N VAL A 73 0.64 5.58 2.02
CA VAL A 73 1.23 6.74 2.68
C VAL A 73 1.91 6.29 3.98
N PHE A 74 3.23 6.44 4.05
CA PHE A 74 4.03 5.98 5.19
C PHE A 74 4.26 7.06 6.24
N ASN A 75 4.24 8.33 5.84
CA ASN A 75 4.45 9.47 6.72
C ASN A 75 3.39 10.54 6.45
N ASP A 76 3.08 11.33 7.48
CA ASP A 76 2.21 12.49 7.31
C ASP A 76 2.76 13.40 6.22
N THR A 77 1.92 13.79 5.29
CA THR A 77 2.30 14.64 4.16
C THR A 77 1.16 15.53 3.71
N ASN A 78 1.49 16.69 3.17
CA ASN A 78 0.55 17.61 2.52
C ASN A 78 0.71 17.65 0.99
N LYS A 79 1.44 16.69 0.42
CA LYS A 79 1.82 16.65 -1.00
C LYS A 79 1.47 15.31 -1.66
N VAL A 80 0.31 14.75 -1.35
CA VAL A 80 -0.19 13.59 -2.09
C VAL A 80 -0.70 14.07 -3.45
N PRO A 81 -0.07 13.63 -4.56
CA PRO A 81 -0.52 14.03 -5.89
C PRO A 81 -1.84 13.35 -6.23
N VAL A 82 -2.81 14.14 -6.63
CA VAL A 82 -4.13 13.69 -7.08
C VAL A 82 -4.51 14.41 -8.36
N TYR A 83 -5.57 13.95 -9.02
CA TYR A 83 -6.12 14.60 -10.21
C TYR A 83 -7.50 15.17 -9.90
N ASP A 84 -7.70 16.44 -10.22
CA ASP A 84 -9.00 17.10 -10.16
C ASP A 84 -9.73 16.95 -11.50
N PRO A 85 -10.75 16.06 -11.58
CA PRO A 85 -11.46 15.82 -12.83
C PRO A 85 -12.38 16.95 -13.23
N VAL A 86 -12.73 17.85 -12.31
CA VAL A 86 -13.61 19.01 -12.58
C VAL A 86 -12.82 20.10 -13.29
N ASN A 87 -11.63 20.43 -12.78
CA ASN A 87 -10.78 21.49 -13.32
C ASN A 87 -9.70 20.96 -14.29
N HIS A 88 -9.66 19.64 -14.55
CA HIS A 88 -8.71 18.99 -15.46
C HIS A 88 -7.25 19.32 -15.15
N ARG A 89 -6.86 19.25 -13.88
CA ARG A 89 -5.50 19.57 -13.43
C ARG A 89 -5.01 18.66 -12.32
N ALA A 90 -3.68 18.60 -12.18
CA ALA A 90 -3.06 18.01 -11.01
C ALA A 90 -3.25 18.90 -9.77
N ASP A 91 -3.40 18.29 -8.63
CA ASP A 91 -3.53 18.95 -7.33
C ASP A 91 -2.83 18.13 -6.25
N TYR A 92 -2.75 18.66 -5.04
CA TYR A 92 -2.20 17.99 -3.88
C TYR A 92 -3.20 17.99 -2.73
N ILE A 93 -3.23 16.88 -1.99
CA ILE A 93 -4.00 16.76 -0.75
C ILE A 93 -3.09 16.35 0.40
N SER A 94 -3.58 16.54 1.62
CA SER A 94 -2.92 16.04 2.83
C SER A 94 -3.39 14.63 3.14
N ALA A 95 -2.48 13.80 3.65
CA ALA A 95 -2.82 12.49 4.20
C ALA A 95 -1.94 12.18 5.40
N LYS A 96 -2.45 11.37 6.31
CA LYS A 96 -1.72 10.86 7.47
C LYS A 96 -0.96 9.58 7.12
N ALA A 97 0.06 9.26 7.89
CA ALA A 97 0.68 7.95 7.88
C ALA A 97 -0.37 6.85 8.05
N HIS A 98 -0.13 5.67 7.48
CA HIS A 98 -1.07 4.55 7.45
C HIS A 98 -2.37 4.82 6.67
N THR A 99 -2.36 5.75 5.73
CA THR A 99 -3.44 5.92 4.77
C THR A 99 -3.17 5.08 3.52
N VAL A 100 -4.17 4.37 3.06
CA VAL A 100 -4.18 3.71 1.74
C VAL A 100 -5.15 4.45 0.83
N ILE A 101 -4.64 4.98 -0.27
CA ILE A 101 -5.46 5.72 -1.24
C ILE A 101 -5.68 4.82 -2.44
N ILE A 102 -6.93 4.65 -2.82
CA ILE A 102 -7.34 3.84 -3.97
C ILE A 102 -7.99 4.76 -5.02
N ASP A 103 -7.66 4.52 -6.28
CA ASP A 103 -8.25 5.29 -7.37
C ASP A 103 -9.78 5.08 -7.42
N ASN A 104 -10.53 6.16 -7.49
CA ASN A 104 -11.99 6.16 -7.51
C ASN A 104 -12.58 5.26 -8.62
N ARG A 105 -11.86 5.06 -9.73
CA ARG A 105 -12.32 4.22 -10.84
C ARG A 105 -12.43 2.75 -10.45
N LEU A 106 -11.71 2.31 -9.43
CA LEU A 106 -11.77 0.94 -8.93
C LEU A 106 -13.01 0.65 -8.07
N LEU A 107 -13.78 1.66 -7.71
CA LEU A 107 -15.04 1.50 -6.96
C LEU A 107 -16.20 1.00 -7.84
N ASP A 108 -16.05 1.03 -9.16
CA ASP A 108 -17.01 0.44 -10.07
C ASP A 108 -17.08 -1.08 -9.89
N GLU A 109 -18.27 -1.65 -9.89
CA GLU A 109 -18.48 -3.09 -9.66
C GLU A 109 -17.74 -3.96 -10.68
N SER A 110 -17.56 -3.48 -11.91
CA SER A 110 -16.79 -4.15 -12.95
C SER A 110 -15.28 -4.24 -12.62
N GLN A 111 -14.79 -3.43 -11.70
CA GLN A 111 -13.39 -3.36 -11.29
C GLN A 111 -13.10 -4.07 -9.95
N LYS A 112 -14.05 -4.79 -9.40
CA LYS A 112 -13.95 -5.42 -8.08
C LYS A 112 -12.70 -6.27 -7.88
N HIS A 113 -12.29 -7.04 -8.87
CA HIS A 113 -11.07 -7.86 -8.78
C HIS A 113 -9.80 -7.02 -8.73
N ARG A 114 -9.74 -5.95 -9.52
CA ARG A 114 -8.62 -5.01 -9.52
C ARG A 114 -8.55 -4.23 -8.21
N TYR A 115 -9.70 -3.81 -7.68
CA TYR A 115 -9.81 -3.18 -6.37
C TYR A 115 -9.22 -4.06 -5.26
N ARG A 116 -9.66 -5.31 -5.19
CA ARG A 116 -9.18 -6.28 -4.20
C ARG A 116 -7.67 -6.53 -4.32
N PHE A 117 -7.18 -6.72 -5.54
CA PHE A 117 -5.75 -6.91 -5.81
C PHE A 117 -4.94 -5.67 -5.38
N THR A 118 -5.41 -4.48 -5.72
CA THR A 118 -4.74 -3.22 -5.37
C THR A 118 -4.68 -3.03 -3.86
N LEU A 119 -5.77 -3.26 -3.13
CA LEU A 119 -5.76 -3.23 -1.66
C LEU A 119 -4.73 -4.18 -1.07
N GLY A 120 -4.70 -5.43 -1.52
CA GLY A 120 -3.72 -6.42 -1.07
C GLY A 120 -2.28 -5.99 -1.36
N HIS A 121 -2.05 -5.41 -2.53
CA HIS A 121 -0.74 -4.88 -2.94
C HIS A 121 -0.28 -3.74 -2.02
N GLU A 122 -1.15 -2.78 -1.75
CA GLU A 122 -0.84 -1.65 -0.85
C GLU A 122 -0.63 -2.12 0.61
N GLY A 123 -1.42 -3.07 1.08
CA GLY A 123 -1.18 -3.71 2.38
C GLY A 123 0.17 -4.43 2.45
N GLY A 124 0.59 -5.06 1.35
CA GLY A 124 1.92 -5.64 1.23
C GLY A 124 3.04 -4.60 1.38
N HIS A 125 2.87 -3.42 0.81
CA HIS A 125 3.81 -2.31 1.02
C HIS A 125 3.86 -1.86 2.47
N ASP A 126 2.74 -1.74 3.14
CA ASP A 126 2.70 -1.39 4.57
C ASP A 126 3.46 -2.41 5.42
N ILE A 127 3.25 -3.70 5.18
CA ILE A 127 3.93 -4.77 5.92
C ILE A 127 5.44 -4.82 5.66
N LEU A 128 5.85 -4.73 4.39
CA LEU A 128 7.21 -5.04 3.98
C LEU A 128 8.11 -3.80 3.89
N HIS A 129 7.56 -2.63 3.65
CA HIS A 129 8.32 -1.43 3.31
C HIS A 129 8.16 -0.28 4.30
N SER A 130 7.25 -0.37 5.28
CA SER A 130 7.04 0.72 6.24
C SER A 130 8.31 1.09 7.01
N GLY A 131 9.14 0.10 7.36
CA GLY A 131 10.42 0.34 8.02
C GLY A 131 11.44 1.11 7.17
N PHE A 132 11.39 0.93 5.85
CA PHE A 132 12.27 1.65 4.91
C PHE A 132 11.84 3.11 4.68
N PHE A 133 10.51 3.35 4.64
CA PHE A 133 9.94 4.66 4.37
C PHE A 133 9.60 5.46 5.63
N SER A 134 9.66 4.84 6.83
CA SER A 134 9.41 5.54 8.10
C SER A 134 10.44 6.64 8.31
N TYR A 135 9.96 7.83 8.57
CA TYR A 135 10.82 8.93 9.01
C TYR A 135 11.15 8.77 10.49
N ASP A 136 12.43 8.66 10.82
CA ASP A 136 12.92 8.75 12.19
C ASP A 136 13.32 10.20 12.47
N PRO A 137 12.57 10.94 13.29
CA PRO A 137 12.90 12.34 13.60
C PRO A 137 14.21 12.50 14.36
N ASP A 138 14.71 11.43 15.01
CA ASP A 138 15.99 11.45 15.73
C ASP A 138 17.19 11.12 14.82
N GLN A 139 16.93 10.62 13.61
CA GLN A 139 17.92 10.45 12.59
C GLN A 139 18.19 11.80 11.90
N THR A 140 18.99 12.63 12.53
CA THR A 140 19.56 13.81 11.86
C THR A 140 20.38 13.32 10.69
N SER A 141 19.78 13.35 9.51
CA SER A 141 20.46 13.03 8.26
C SER A 141 21.60 14.03 8.06
N LEU A 142 22.82 13.50 8.07
CA LEU A 142 24.02 14.25 7.66
C LEU A 142 24.00 14.60 6.17
N PHE A 143 22.96 14.19 5.45
CA PHE A 143 22.77 14.41 4.01
C PHE A 143 21.41 15.06 3.76
N ASP A 144 21.43 16.35 3.66
CA ASP A 144 20.29 17.26 3.48
C ASP A 144 19.59 17.17 2.11
N SER A 145 19.72 16.06 1.38
CA SER A 145 19.29 16.01 -0.02
C SER A 145 18.49 14.78 -0.46
N GLU A 146 18.28 13.76 0.36
CA GLU A 146 17.42 12.66 -0.01
C GLU A 146 16.09 12.76 0.73
N VAL A 147 15.13 13.40 0.09
CA VAL A 147 13.73 13.35 0.49
C VAL A 147 13.28 11.88 0.41
N ILE A 148 13.17 11.22 1.54
CA ILE A 148 12.54 9.90 1.61
C ILE A 148 11.13 10.07 1.08
N ALA A 149 10.80 9.36 -0.01
CA ALA A 149 9.47 9.42 -0.58
C ALA A 149 8.45 9.00 0.50
N PRO A 150 7.46 9.87 0.85
CA PRO A 150 6.51 9.56 1.91
C PRO A 150 5.48 8.51 1.52
N MET A 151 5.52 8.03 0.26
CA MET A 151 4.51 7.13 -0.30
C MET A 151 5.06 6.31 -1.46
N ILE A 152 4.41 5.18 -1.75
CA ILE A 152 4.60 4.38 -2.95
C ILE A 152 3.31 4.42 -3.77
N GLN A 153 3.46 4.60 -5.09
CA GLN A 153 2.36 4.56 -6.05
C GLN A 153 2.35 3.24 -6.82
N CYS A 154 1.21 2.58 -6.85
CA CYS A 154 0.98 1.41 -7.68
C CYS A 154 0.52 1.83 -9.07
N ARG A 155 1.25 1.40 -10.10
CA ARG A 155 0.89 1.62 -11.50
C ARG A 155 0.19 0.41 -12.10
N VAL A 156 -0.62 0.67 -13.12
CA VAL A 156 -1.05 -0.39 -14.05
C VAL A 156 0.19 -0.89 -14.77
N GLU A 157 0.55 -2.16 -14.59
CA GLU A 157 1.51 -2.79 -15.47
C GLU A 157 0.87 -2.92 -16.85
N ASN A 158 1.48 -2.30 -17.86
CA ASN A 158 1.18 -2.62 -19.24
C ASN A 158 1.67 -4.04 -19.48
N THR A 159 0.78 -5.02 -19.33
CA THR A 159 0.98 -6.32 -19.96
C THR A 159 0.94 -6.07 -21.45
N ALA A 160 2.08 -5.75 -22.03
CA ALA A 160 2.26 -5.82 -23.47
C ALA A 160 2.01 -7.27 -23.87
N SER A 161 0.90 -7.48 -24.54
CA SER A 161 0.57 -8.72 -25.24
C SER A 161 1.55 -9.01 -26.37
#